data_fd222a104fac7126c700d69684a86cd2
#
_entry.id   fd222a104fac7126c700d69684a86cd2
#
_cell.length_a   1.000
_cell.length_b   1.000
_cell.length_c   1.000
_cell.angle_alpha   90.00
_cell.angle_beta   90.00
_cell.angle_gamma   90.00
#
_symmetry.space_group_name_H-M   'P 1'
#
loop_
_entity.id
_entity.type
_entity.pdbx_description
1 polymer ?
#
loop_
_entity_poly.entity_id
_entity_poly.type
_entity_poly.pdbx_seq_one_letter_code
_entity_poly.pdbx_strand_id
1 'polypeptide(L)'
;MNSELDVPGIENADIVTRDRHTISRKDISPNALKVLYRLLKAGYQAYIVGGGVRDLLLSKKPKDFDIATNAEPAEIKVLFNNARVIGRRFRIVHIRFGREIIEVTTFRADHHPISEITGNFAFKEDRERDSVHSKEGMILRDNVYGNIDEDAKRRDFTVNALYYTTDGFRLLDFNHGLQDLKSKQIRIIGDPKERYKEDPVRMLRAIRFSAKLGFSIEENTKKPIDELAYLLDSISSARLFDETIKLMTGGHAVKTFAMLQEFQLGTFLFSPTLEALSDADNSSTKLVELALEKTDQRLNENKSVTPSFLFAALLWPVFKMHLAESKNLGLVPQLAFEKSAQFAINEQLGYTAIPRRFTLATKEIWKLQSKLASRSKKSIETVFSNSRFRAAYDFLLLREESGEELKGLGQWWTKFQESNEPERKKLILSRSKKKKRFANKRKPSNHNHLGN
;
A
#
# COMPACT_ATOMS: atom_id res chain seq x y z
N MET A 1 27.48 -6.71 41.45
CA MET A 1 28.10 -7.97 40.98
C MET A 1 27.56 -8.21 39.61
N ASN A 2 28.42 -8.04 38.60
CA ASN A 2 28.05 -7.90 37.17
C ASN A 2 27.75 -9.28 36.56
N SER A 3 26.45 -9.61 36.45
CA SER A 3 25.97 -10.71 35.61
C SER A 3 25.19 -10.18 34.38
N GLU A 4 25.52 -8.95 33.95
CA GLU A 4 24.61 -8.21 33.03
C GLU A 4 25.03 -8.22 31.55
N LEU A 5 26.14 -8.89 31.18
CA LEU A 5 26.67 -8.77 29.81
C LEU A 5 26.86 -10.11 29.08
N ASP A 6 26.27 -11.19 29.55
CA ASP A 6 26.47 -12.52 28.95
C ASP A 6 25.30 -12.97 28.06
N VAL A 7 24.70 -12.01 27.34
CA VAL A 7 23.69 -12.31 26.31
C VAL A 7 24.41 -12.39 24.97
N PRO A 8 24.50 -13.56 24.34
CA PRO A 8 25.25 -13.73 23.09
C PRO A 8 24.70 -12.82 21.98
N GLY A 9 25.60 -12.15 21.26
CA GLY A 9 25.29 -11.36 20.09
C GLY A 9 24.92 -9.89 20.34
N ILE A 10 25.10 -9.37 21.58
CA ILE A 10 24.86 -7.96 21.89
C ILE A 10 26.15 -7.12 22.03
N GLU A 11 27.30 -7.73 21.81
CA GLU A 11 28.61 -7.12 22.04
C GLU A 11 28.85 -5.87 21.19
N ASN A 12 28.22 -5.82 20.00
CA ASN A 12 28.31 -4.71 19.05
C ASN A 12 27.16 -3.67 19.18
N ALA A 13 26.29 -3.84 20.17
CA ALA A 13 25.14 -2.94 20.32
C ALA A 13 25.46 -1.75 21.24
N ASP A 14 25.03 -0.57 20.85
CA ASP A 14 24.85 0.55 21.75
C ASP A 14 23.65 0.26 22.66
N ILE A 15 23.92 -0.04 23.95
CA ILE A 15 22.89 -0.37 24.94
C ILE A 15 22.42 0.91 25.62
N VAL A 16 21.14 1.24 25.43
CA VAL A 16 20.50 2.38 26.08
C VAL A 16 19.63 1.88 27.24
N THR A 17 19.99 2.31 28.44
CA THR A 17 19.30 1.95 29.69
C THR A 17 17.98 2.70 29.86
N ARG A 18 17.13 2.21 30.78
CA ARG A 18 15.77 2.71 30.99
C ARG A 18 15.67 4.22 31.24
N ASP A 19 16.64 4.80 31.88
CA ASP A 19 16.74 6.24 32.19
C ASP A 19 17.06 7.11 30.98
N ARG A 20 17.55 6.51 29.88
CA ARG A 20 18.01 7.22 28.67
C ARG A 20 17.06 7.10 27.48
N HIS A 21 15.88 6.45 27.62
CA HIS A 21 14.87 6.38 26.58
C HIS A 21 13.45 6.55 27.15
N THR A 22 12.49 6.91 26.27
CA THR A 22 11.11 7.24 26.65
C THR A 22 10.13 6.07 26.61
N ILE A 23 10.53 4.91 26.09
CA ILE A 23 9.62 3.76 25.88
C ILE A 23 9.04 3.29 27.22
N SER A 24 7.71 3.24 27.29
CA SER A 24 6.97 2.75 28.46
C SER A 24 6.16 1.50 28.12
N ARG A 25 6.10 0.53 29.03
CA ARG A 25 5.24 -0.65 28.88
C ARG A 25 3.75 -0.28 28.73
N LYS A 26 3.32 0.88 29.22
CA LYS A 26 1.93 1.36 29.07
C LYS A 26 1.55 1.61 27.63
N ASP A 27 2.54 1.88 26.77
CA ASP A 27 2.36 2.20 25.37
C ASP A 27 2.49 0.97 24.45
N ILE A 28 2.80 -0.19 25.06
CA ILE A 28 2.95 -1.48 24.37
C ILE A 28 1.67 -2.28 24.53
N SER A 29 1.25 -2.97 23.45
CA SER A 29 0.08 -3.87 23.51
C SER A 29 0.23 -4.91 24.63
N PRO A 30 -0.81 -5.09 25.46
CA PRO A 30 -0.81 -6.12 26.50
C PRO A 30 -0.54 -7.53 25.93
N ASN A 31 -0.96 -7.82 24.71
CA ASN A 31 -0.70 -9.11 24.07
C ASN A 31 0.74 -9.23 23.59
N ALA A 32 1.34 -8.17 23.07
CA ALA A 32 2.76 -8.13 22.75
C ALA A 32 3.62 -8.34 24.01
N LEU A 33 3.28 -7.69 25.11
CA LEU A 33 3.94 -7.91 26.40
C LEU A 33 3.80 -9.36 26.89
N LYS A 34 2.62 -9.98 26.76
CA LYS A 34 2.42 -11.42 27.11
C LYS A 34 3.34 -12.33 26.31
N VAL A 35 3.47 -12.09 25.01
CA VAL A 35 4.35 -12.88 24.14
C VAL A 35 5.80 -12.69 24.56
N LEU A 36 6.22 -11.43 24.72
CA LEU A 36 7.60 -11.08 25.13
C LEU A 36 7.97 -11.75 26.46
N TYR A 37 7.17 -11.58 27.52
CA TYR A 37 7.42 -12.18 28.83
C TYR A 37 7.42 -13.71 28.78
N ARG A 38 6.58 -14.33 27.96
CA ARG A 38 6.51 -15.79 27.87
C ARG A 38 7.75 -16.38 27.22
N LEU A 39 8.28 -15.72 26.17
CA LEU A 39 9.56 -16.10 25.54
C LEU A 39 10.72 -15.92 26.53
N LEU A 40 10.84 -14.77 27.19
CA LEU A 40 11.88 -14.52 28.19
C LEU A 40 11.82 -15.51 29.35
N LYS A 41 10.62 -15.83 29.86
CA LYS A 41 10.45 -16.83 30.95
C LYS A 41 10.84 -18.26 30.53
N ALA A 42 10.72 -18.57 29.24
CA ALA A 42 11.16 -19.85 28.68
C ALA A 42 12.68 -19.91 28.41
N GLY A 43 13.44 -18.83 28.73
CA GLY A 43 14.89 -18.76 28.55
C GLY A 43 15.33 -18.26 27.18
N TYR A 44 14.41 -17.79 26.33
CA TYR A 44 14.75 -17.24 25.02
C TYR A 44 15.03 -15.74 25.10
N GLN A 45 15.92 -15.25 24.24
CA GLN A 45 16.03 -13.83 23.96
C GLN A 45 14.76 -13.37 23.23
N ALA A 46 14.21 -12.22 23.61
CA ALA A 46 13.03 -11.68 22.94
C ALA A 46 13.02 -10.14 23.00
N TYR A 47 12.74 -9.53 21.86
CA TYR A 47 12.74 -8.09 21.67
C TYR A 47 11.56 -7.64 20.82
N ILE A 48 10.93 -6.53 21.21
CA ILE A 48 10.09 -5.78 20.29
C ILE A 48 11.02 -5.10 19.29
N VAL A 49 10.67 -5.08 18.01
CA VAL A 49 11.55 -4.60 16.94
C VAL A 49 10.80 -3.75 15.90
N GLY A 50 11.56 -3.13 15.02
CA GLY A 50 11.03 -2.52 13.82
C GLY A 50 10.20 -1.26 14.06
N GLY A 51 9.11 -1.14 13.31
CA GLY A 51 8.22 0.03 13.34
C GLY A 51 7.63 0.33 14.71
N GLY A 52 7.39 -0.69 15.53
CA GLY A 52 6.86 -0.56 16.87
C GLY A 52 7.78 0.24 17.78
N VAL A 53 9.07 -0.13 17.84
CA VAL A 53 10.08 0.58 18.64
C VAL A 53 10.29 2.01 18.15
N ARG A 54 10.46 2.18 16.84
CA ARG A 54 10.61 3.50 16.22
C ARG A 54 9.45 4.42 16.57
N ASP A 55 8.22 3.95 16.41
CA ASP A 55 7.03 4.78 16.62
C ASP A 55 6.89 5.15 18.12
N LEU A 56 7.22 4.24 19.05
CA LEU A 56 7.29 4.54 20.50
C LEU A 56 8.32 5.63 20.82
N LEU A 57 9.52 5.56 20.22
CA LEU A 57 10.57 6.59 20.41
C LEU A 57 10.17 7.95 19.85
N LEU A 58 9.34 7.96 18.80
CA LEU A 58 8.76 9.18 18.21
C LEU A 58 7.50 9.64 18.95
N SER A 59 7.17 9.06 20.11
CA SER A 59 5.95 9.35 20.88
C SER A 59 4.65 9.15 20.06
N LYS A 60 4.69 8.24 19.09
CA LYS A 60 3.53 7.82 18.29
C LYS A 60 2.99 6.49 18.80
N LYS A 61 1.70 6.27 18.66
CA LYS A 61 1.08 4.97 18.96
C LYS A 61 1.37 3.99 17.84
N PRO A 62 2.11 2.89 18.09
CA PRO A 62 2.33 1.86 17.09
C PRO A 62 1.01 1.20 16.68
N LYS A 63 0.93 0.84 15.40
CA LYS A 63 -0.21 0.09 14.86
C LYS A 63 -0.10 -1.39 15.18
N ASP A 64 1.09 -1.95 15.00
CA ASP A 64 1.40 -3.35 15.16
C ASP A 64 2.70 -3.50 15.96
N PHE A 65 2.89 -4.65 16.61
CA PHE A 65 4.10 -4.98 17.35
C PHE A 65 4.69 -6.28 16.81
N ASP A 66 5.94 -6.20 16.36
CA ASP A 66 6.73 -7.33 15.90
C ASP A 66 7.72 -7.71 16.98
N ILE A 67 7.95 -9.02 17.17
CA ILE A 67 8.90 -9.56 18.12
C ILE A 67 9.95 -10.38 17.37
N ALA A 68 11.21 -10.15 17.68
CA ALA A 68 12.33 -10.98 17.25
C ALA A 68 12.88 -11.78 18.44
N THR A 69 13.27 -13.04 18.19
CA THR A 69 13.71 -13.98 19.22
C THR A 69 14.73 -14.96 18.65
N ASN A 70 15.53 -15.60 19.51
CA ASN A 70 16.34 -16.75 19.13
C ASN A 70 15.56 -18.09 19.15
N ALA A 71 14.29 -18.08 19.60
CA ALA A 71 13.43 -19.26 19.52
C ALA A 71 13.08 -19.58 18.07
N GLU A 72 13.19 -20.85 17.67
CA GLU A 72 12.80 -21.31 16.36
C GLU A 72 11.25 -21.42 16.21
N PRO A 73 10.71 -21.41 14.98
CA PRO A 73 9.26 -21.49 14.76
C PRO A 73 8.58 -22.71 15.40
N ALA A 74 9.29 -23.85 15.49
CA ALA A 74 8.79 -25.06 16.15
C ALA A 74 8.67 -24.86 17.67
N GLU A 75 9.67 -24.23 18.30
CA GLU A 75 9.70 -23.94 19.73
C GLU A 75 8.65 -22.90 20.11
N ILE A 76 8.48 -21.84 19.29
CA ILE A 76 7.41 -20.86 19.47
C ILE A 76 6.03 -21.54 19.43
N LYS A 77 5.84 -22.51 18.53
CA LYS A 77 4.60 -23.27 18.44
C LYS A 77 4.30 -24.11 19.68
N VAL A 78 5.34 -24.65 20.33
CA VAL A 78 5.22 -25.39 21.61
C VAL A 78 4.79 -24.42 22.73
N LEU A 79 5.36 -23.23 22.75
CA LEU A 79 5.05 -22.22 23.76
C LEU A 79 3.63 -21.63 23.60
N PHE A 80 3.10 -21.52 22.37
CA PHE A 80 1.86 -20.82 22.08
C PHE A 80 0.90 -21.67 21.27
N ASN A 81 -0.16 -22.20 21.90
CA ASN A 81 -1.19 -23.00 21.25
C ASN A 81 -1.95 -22.26 20.13
N ASN A 82 -1.98 -20.94 20.19
CA ASN A 82 -2.61 -20.04 19.20
C ASN A 82 -1.63 -19.54 18.13
N ALA A 83 -0.43 -20.17 18.02
CA ALA A 83 0.59 -19.83 17.05
C ALA A 83 0.38 -20.57 15.72
N ARG A 84 0.64 -19.86 14.60
CA ARG A 84 0.62 -20.41 13.25
C ARG A 84 1.83 -19.94 12.47
N VAL A 85 2.60 -20.86 11.91
CA VAL A 85 3.71 -20.54 11.01
C VAL A 85 3.15 -20.16 9.64
N ILE A 86 3.61 -19.04 9.11
CA ILE A 86 3.24 -18.52 7.78
C ILE A 86 4.49 -18.15 6.98
N GLY A 87 4.31 -17.96 5.67
CA GLY A 87 5.39 -17.58 4.76
C GLY A 87 6.23 -18.75 4.26
N ARG A 88 6.56 -18.76 2.96
CA ARG A 88 7.47 -19.71 2.31
C ARG A 88 8.87 -19.15 2.14
N ARG A 89 8.96 -17.87 1.73
CA ARG A 89 10.22 -17.15 1.54
C ARG A 89 10.86 -16.82 2.89
N PHE A 90 10.06 -16.34 3.82
CA PHE A 90 10.44 -15.99 5.18
C PHE A 90 9.44 -16.59 6.14
N ARG A 91 9.88 -17.51 6.98
CA ARG A 91 9.01 -18.12 8.01
C ARG A 91 8.80 -17.12 9.14
N ILE A 92 7.52 -16.82 9.42
CA ILE A 92 7.07 -15.92 10.50
C ILE A 92 6.03 -16.67 11.31
N VAL A 93 6.00 -16.48 12.61
CA VAL A 93 4.98 -17.06 13.48
C VAL A 93 3.96 -16.00 13.86
N HIS A 94 2.72 -16.17 13.47
CA HIS A 94 1.59 -15.37 13.92
C HIS A 94 0.99 -15.94 15.21
N ILE A 95 1.02 -15.16 16.29
CA ILE A 95 0.33 -15.50 17.54
C ILE A 95 -0.95 -14.68 17.61
N ARG A 96 -2.12 -15.34 17.62
CA ARG A 96 -3.41 -14.70 17.43
C ARG A 96 -4.14 -14.47 18.75
N PHE A 97 -4.52 -13.23 19.04
CA PHE A 97 -5.35 -12.83 20.18
C PHE A 97 -6.64 -12.16 19.66
N GLY A 98 -7.64 -12.96 19.35
CA GLY A 98 -8.87 -12.47 18.73
C GLY A 98 -8.61 -11.81 17.38
N ARG A 99 -8.72 -10.49 17.30
CA ARG A 99 -8.43 -9.70 16.08
C ARG A 99 -6.98 -9.23 15.99
N GLU A 100 -6.27 -9.20 17.10
CA GLU A 100 -4.86 -8.79 17.14
C GLU A 100 -3.96 -9.99 16.81
N ILE A 101 -2.94 -9.73 16.01
CA ILE A 101 -1.91 -10.70 15.65
C ILE A 101 -0.58 -10.11 16.08
N ILE A 102 0.20 -10.86 16.85
CA ILE A 102 1.60 -10.54 17.14
C ILE A 102 2.48 -11.39 16.23
N GLU A 103 3.28 -10.72 15.41
CA GLU A 103 4.25 -11.38 14.54
C GLU A 103 5.52 -11.67 15.31
N VAL A 104 5.98 -12.93 15.28
CA VAL A 104 7.24 -13.36 15.92
C VAL A 104 8.15 -13.94 14.86
N THR A 105 9.36 -13.40 14.79
CA THR A 105 10.41 -13.83 13.85
C THR A 105 11.60 -14.37 14.61
N THR A 106 12.16 -15.49 14.14
CA THR A 106 13.45 -15.97 14.63
C THR A 106 14.56 -15.10 14.05
N PHE A 107 15.62 -14.79 14.83
CA PHE A 107 16.80 -14.09 14.34
C PHE A 107 17.37 -14.81 13.13
N ARG A 108 17.77 -14.07 12.13
CA ARG A 108 18.30 -14.61 10.87
C ARG A 108 19.79 -14.34 10.75
N ALA A 109 20.50 -15.32 10.23
CA ALA A 109 21.93 -15.20 9.95
C ALA A 109 22.20 -14.18 8.84
N ASP A 110 23.40 -13.58 8.87
CA ASP A 110 23.85 -12.70 7.81
C ASP A 110 24.10 -13.49 6.52
N HIS A 111 23.89 -12.85 5.37
CA HIS A 111 24.17 -13.45 4.09
C HIS A 111 25.66 -13.34 3.78
N HIS A 112 26.41 -14.42 4.01
CA HIS A 112 27.69 -14.54 3.31
C HIS A 112 27.40 -14.84 1.85
N PRO A 113 27.91 -14.06 0.87
CA PRO A 113 27.92 -14.49 -0.51
C PRO A 113 28.57 -15.87 -0.53
N ILE A 114 27.91 -16.83 -1.16
CA ILE A 114 28.51 -18.15 -1.41
C ILE A 114 29.62 -17.92 -2.45
N SER A 115 30.75 -17.38 -1.98
CA SER A 115 32.00 -17.45 -2.67
C SER A 115 32.53 -18.87 -2.49
N GLU A 116 32.52 -19.64 -3.61
CA GLU A 116 33.34 -20.83 -3.79
C GLU A 116 32.98 -22.07 -2.99
N ILE A 117 31.85 -22.70 -3.32
CA ILE A 117 31.87 -24.15 -3.33
C ILE A 117 32.01 -24.56 -4.80
N THR A 118 33.25 -24.52 -5.31
CA THR A 118 33.70 -25.29 -6.47
C THR A 118 33.71 -26.76 -6.07
N GLY A 119 32.60 -27.43 -6.31
CA GLY A 119 32.45 -28.86 -6.12
C GLY A 119 31.30 -29.35 -6.96
N ASN A 120 31.63 -30.10 -8.04
CA ASN A 120 30.71 -30.85 -8.86
C ASN A 120 29.75 -31.69 -7.99
N PHE A 121 28.55 -31.18 -7.71
CA PHE A 121 27.44 -32.03 -7.34
C PHE A 121 26.20 -31.67 -8.19
N ALA A 122 25.94 -32.58 -9.11
CA ALA A 122 24.78 -32.55 -9.98
C ALA A 122 23.47 -32.64 -9.19
N PHE A 123 22.56 -31.77 -9.57
CA PHE A 123 21.10 -31.95 -9.55
C PHE A 123 20.51 -33.00 -8.61
N LYS A 124 20.27 -32.61 -7.33
CA LYS A 124 19.16 -33.17 -6.55
C LYS A 124 18.64 -32.13 -5.57
N GLU A 125 17.36 -31.80 -5.71
CA GLU A 125 16.45 -31.21 -4.73
C GLU A 125 16.68 -29.75 -4.30
N ASP A 126 16.29 -28.79 -5.15
CA ASP A 126 16.10 -27.39 -4.79
C ASP A 126 14.99 -27.13 -3.72
N ARG A 127 14.40 -28.18 -3.16
CA ARG A 127 13.34 -28.07 -2.15
C ARG A 127 13.85 -27.95 -0.71
N GLU A 128 15.12 -28.21 -0.46
CA GLU A 128 15.69 -28.26 0.90
C GLU A 128 16.72 -27.15 1.21
N ARG A 129 17.06 -26.26 0.27
CA ARG A 129 17.97 -25.15 0.56
C ARG A 129 17.24 -24.05 1.34
N ASP A 130 17.72 -23.73 2.52
CA ASP A 130 17.17 -22.70 3.40
C ASP A 130 17.49 -21.27 2.92
N SER A 131 18.53 -21.07 2.10
CA SER A 131 18.85 -19.80 1.43
C SER A 131 19.01 -20.00 -0.08
N VAL A 132 18.30 -19.18 -0.89
CA VAL A 132 18.36 -19.23 -2.36
C VAL A 132 18.41 -17.80 -2.89
N HIS A 133 19.32 -17.53 -3.85
CA HIS A 133 19.45 -16.25 -4.53
C HIS A 133 19.23 -16.41 -6.03
N SER A 134 18.81 -15.34 -6.72
CA SER A 134 18.80 -15.26 -8.18
C SER A 134 20.24 -15.06 -8.70
N LYS A 135 20.42 -15.15 -10.05
CA LYS A 135 21.71 -14.86 -10.70
C LYS A 135 22.15 -13.41 -10.50
N GLU A 136 21.21 -12.50 -10.32
CA GLU A 136 21.43 -11.06 -10.07
C GLU A 136 21.60 -10.73 -8.58
N GLY A 137 21.68 -11.74 -7.69
CA GLY A 137 21.86 -11.54 -6.25
C GLY A 137 20.60 -11.36 -5.43
N MET A 138 19.41 -11.42 -6.06
CA MET A 138 18.14 -11.25 -5.34
C MET A 138 17.85 -12.44 -4.41
N ILE A 139 17.48 -12.16 -3.17
CA ILE A 139 17.09 -13.17 -2.18
C ILE A 139 15.74 -13.78 -2.57
N LEU A 140 15.71 -15.06 -2.89
CA LEU A 140 14.49 -15.81 -3.23
C LEU A 140 13.93 -16.57 -2.01
N ARG A 141 14.80 -17.09 -1.15
CA ARG A 141 14.45 -17.79 0.09
C ARG A 141 15.53 -17.53 1.14
N ASP A 142 15.13 -17.43 2.41
CA ASP A 142 16.01 -17.12 3.50
C ASP A 142 15.42 -17.54 4.85
N ASN A 143 15.76 -18.73 5.29
CA ASN A 143 15.35 -19.29 6.57
C ASN A 143 16.55 -19.82 7.37
N VAL A 144 17.74 -19.24 7.15
CA VAL A 144 18.92 -19.52 7.98
C VAL A 144 18.82 -18.67 9.23
N TYR A 145 18.92 -19.32 10.41
CA TYR A 145 18.80 -18.64 11.70
C TYR A 145 20.17 -18.25 12.22
N GLY A 146 20.24 -17.14 12.94
CA GLY A 146 21.45 -16.55 13.46
C GLY A 146 21.26 -15.89 14.83
N ASN A 147 22.14 -14.96 15.15
CA ASN A 147 22.08 -14.17 16.37
C ASN A 147 21.43 -12.78 16.12
N ILE A 148 21.23 -12.00 17.18
CA ILE A 148 20.58 -10.69 17.10
C ILE A 148 21.41 -9.66 16.30
N ASP A 149 22.74 -9.69 16.35
CA ASP A 149 23.63 -8.80 15.59
C ASP A 149 23.47 -9.06 14.08
N GLU A 150 23.45 -10.32 13.68
CA GLU A 150 23.21 -10.72 12.29
C GLU A 150 21.81 -10.31 11.82
N ASP A 151 20.77 -10.51 12.65
CA ASP A 151 19.40 -10.07 12.32
C ASP A 151 19.33 -8.55 12.16
N ALA A 152 20.05 -7.79 12.99
CA ALA A 152 20.09 -6.33 12.91
C ALA A 152 20.75 -5.83 11.61
N LYS A 153 21.83 -6.45 11.16
CA LYS A 153 22.56 -6.12 9.92
C LYS A 153 21.72 -6.39 8.66
N ARG A 154 20.80 -7.34 8.73
CA ARG A 154 19.94 -7.73 7.59
C ARG A 154 18.69 -6.88 7.42
N ARG A 155 18.31 -6.10 8.42
CA ARG A 155 17.13 -5.22 8.31
C ARG A 155 17.34 -4.18 7.22
N ASP A 156 16.22 -3.53 6.83
CA ASP A 156 16.23 -2.59 5.71
C ASP A 156 16.87 -1.25 6.09
N PHE A 157 16.33 -0.57 7.11
CA PHE A 157 16.74 0.78 7.48
C PHE A 157 17.09 0.85 8.96
N THR A 158 18.08 1.67 9.29
CA THR A 158 18.60 1.86 10.65
C THR A 158 17.50 2.18 11.66
N VAL A 159 16.57 3.06 11.30
CA VAL A 159 15.43 3.47 12.15
C VAL A 159 14.43 2.33 12.42
N ASN A 160 14.48 1.22 11.67
CA ASN A 160 13.67 0.03 11.85
C ASN A 160 14.46 -1.15 12.46
N ALA A 161 15.73 -0.93 12.82
CA ALA A 161 16.63 -1.95 13.37
C ALA A 161 16.97 -1.69 14.85
N LEU A 162 15.99 -1.16 15.57
CA LEU A 162 16.07 -0.94 17.02
C LEU A 162 15.33 -2.06 17.75
N TYR A 163 15.91 -2.55 18.83
CA TYR A 163 15.39 -3.69 19.60
C TYR A 163 15.14 -3.29 21.05
N TYR A 164 13.94 -3.51 21.52
CA TYR A 164 13.56 -3.21 22.90
C TYR A 164 13.16 -4.48 23.64
N THR A 165 13.74 -4.70 24.83
CA THR A 165 13.36 -5.80 25.72
C THR A 165 12.88 -5.29 27.08
N THR A 166 12.00 -6.06 27.72
CA THR A 166 11.60 -5.81 29.11
C THR A 166 12.60 -6.38 30.13
N ASP A 167 13.57 -7.17 29.68
CA ASP A 167 14.70 -7.57 30.49
C ASP A 167 15.66 -6.38 30.67
N GLY A 168 15.77 -5.88 31.90
CA GLY A 168 16.47 -4.63 32.20
C GLY A 168 15.89 -3.38 31.52
N PHE A 169 14.77 -3.48 30.79
CA PHE A 169 14.18 -2.38 30.00
C PHE A 169 15.18 -1.72 29.06
N ARG A 170 15.98 -2.53 28.38
CA ARG A 170 17.06 -2.08 27.51
C ARG A 170 16.59 -1.87 26.08
N LEU A 171 17.17 -0.86 25.45
CA LEU A 171 17.06 -0.62 24.01
C LEU A 171 18.44 -0.88 23.40
N LEU A 172 18.49 -1.68 22.34
CA LEU A 172 19.73 -2.03 21.63
C LEU A 172 19.71 -1.41 20.24
N ASP A 173 20.81 -0.76 19.88
CA ASP A 173 21.03 -0.12 18.59
C ASP A 173 22.35 -0.62 17.99
N PHE A 174 22.28 -1.42 16.92
CA PHE A 174 23.45 -1.98 16.23
C PHE A 174 23.91 -1.13 15.04
N ASN A 175 23.06 -0.21 14.57
CA ASN A 175 23.25 0.46 13.29
C ASN A 175 23.05 1.98 13.36
N HIS A 176 23.23 2.57 14.53
CA HIS A 176 23.07 4.02 14.77
C HIS A 176 21.66 4.57 14.44
N GLY A 177 20.64 3.72 14.57
CA GLY A 177 19.24 4.07 14.26
C GLY A 177 18.69 5.19 15.14
N LEU A 178 19.15 5.32 16.39
CA LEU A 178 18.79 6.44 17.28
C LEU A 178 19.30 7.79 16.77
N GLN A 179 20.52 7.81 16.21
CA GLN A 179 21.08 8.99 15.59
C GLN A 179 20.27 9.41 14.36
N ASP A 180 19.92 8.43 13.49
CA ASP A 180 19.11 8.68 12.29
C ASP A 180 17.68 9.10 12.63
N LEU A 181 17.09 8.57 13.71
CA LEU A 181 15.81 9.07 14.23
C LEU A 181 15.89 10.54 14.66
N LYS A 182 16.95 10.92 15.36
CA LYS A 182 17.17 12.29 15.82
C LYS A 182 17.41 13.25 14.64
N SER A 183 18.20 12.81 13.66
CA SER A 183 18.49 13.61 12.43
C SER A 183 17.39 13.51 11.37
N LYS A 184 16.32 12.72 11.61
CA LYS A 184 15.21 12.49 10.70
C LYS A 184 15.66 11.97 9.33
N GLN A 185 16.48 10.94 9.31
CA GLN A 185 17.02 10.34 8.10
C GLN A 185 16.55 8.89 7.93
N ILE A 186 16.32 8.51 6.68
CA ILE A 186 16.12 7.12 6.25
C ILE A 186 17.42 6.65 5.64
N ARG A 187 18.15 5.82 6.37
CA ARG A 187 19.42 5.23 5.94
C ARG A 187 19.26 3.72 5.82
N ILE A 188 19.66 3.16 4.68
CA ILE A 188 19.73 1.72 4.48
C ILE A 188 20.92 1.14 5.26
N ILE A 189 20.77 -0.06 5.79
CA ILE A 189 21.83 -0.76 6.52
C ILE A 189 22.72 -1.49 5.52
N GLY A 190 24.05 -1.34 5.63
CA GLY A 190 25.03 -1.93 4.72
C GLY A 190 25.25 -1.11 3.45
N ASP A 191 25.84 -1.72 2.42
CA ASP A 191 26.08 -1.05 1.14
C ASP A 191 24.78 -0.86 0.36
N PRO A 192 24.36 0.38 0.03
CA PRO A 192 23.08 0.63 -0.60
C PRO A 192 22.90 -0.09 -1.96
N LYS A 193 23.95 -0.19 -2.78
CA LYS A 193 23.85 -0.85 -4.08
C LYS A 193 23.60 -2.34 -3.92
N GLU A 194 24.33 -3.00 -3.05
CA GLU A 194 24.15 -4.43 -2.78
C GLU A 194 22.78 -4.71 -2.15
N ARG A 195 22.36 -3.87 -1.20
CA ARG A 195 21.07 -4.01 -0.54
C ARG A 195 19.87 -3.82 -1.48
N TYR A 196 19.98 -2.97 -2.50
CA TYR A 196 18.94 -2.81 -3.52
C TYR A 196 18.95 -3.96 -4.54
N LYS A 197 20.12 -4.56 -4.86
CA LYS A 197 20.19 -5.78 -5.68
C LYS A 197 19.57 -6.98 -4.96
N GLU A 198 19.82 -7.16 -3.67
CA GLU A 198 19.20 -8.21 -2.85
C GLU A 198 17.68 -8.13 -2.82
N ASP A 199 17.14 -6.92 -2.67
CA ASP A 199 15.71 -6.64 -2.64
C ASP A 199 15.37 -5.25 -3.19
N PRO A 200 15.08 -5.15 -4.50
CA PRO A 200 14.73 -3.88 -5.16
C PRO A 200 13.54 -3.14 -4.53
N VAL A 201 12.64 -3.88 -3.87
CA VAL A 201 11.49 -3.29 -3.15
C VAL A 201 11.95 -2.35 -2.01
N ARG A 202 13.19 -2.47 -1.53
CA ARG A 202 13.74 -1.52 -0.54
C ARG A 202 13.76 -0.08 -1.05
N MET A 203 13.90 0.16 -2.37
CA MET A 203 13.76 1.50 -2.95
C MET A 203 12.35 2.07 -2.72
N LEU A 204 11.31 1.30 -3.00
CA LEU A 204 9.93 1.67 -2.73
C LEU A 204 9.65 1.88 -1.22
N ARG A 205 10.29 1.06 -0.37
CA ARG A 205 10.19 1.19 1.09
C ARG A 205 10.88 2.46 1.60
N ALA A 206 12.02 2.87 1.02
CA ALA A 206 12.68 4.14 1.35
C ALA A 206 11.74 5.33 1.09
N ILE A 207 11.11 5.39 -0.09
CA ILE A 207 10.09 6.39 -0.42
C ILE A 207 8.95 6.37 0.60
N ARG A 208 8.39 5.19 0.87
CA ARG A 208 7.28 5.03 1.80
C ARG A 208 7.60 5.51 3.21
N PHE A 209 8.76 5.16 3.76
CA PHE A 209 9.16 5.60 5.09
C PHE A 209 9.48 7.09 5.13
N SER A 210 10.14 7.62 4.09
CA SER A 210 10.38 9.06 3.96
C SER A 210 9.06 9.84 3.95
N ALA A 211 8.09 9.43 3.15
CA ALA A 211 6.78 10.08 3.09
C ALA A 211 6.03 9.97 4.43
N LYS A 212 5.95 8.75 5.02
CA LYS A 212 5.24 8.47 6.27
C LYS A 212 5.81 9.20 7.49
N LEU A 213 7.12 9.26 7.61
CA LEU A 213 7.78 9.83 8.78
C LEU A 213 8.07 11.33 8.64
N GLY A 214 8.08 11.84 7.41
CA GLY A 214 8.55 13.19 7.11
C GLY A 214 10.07 13.30 7.19
N PHE A 215 10.80 12.19 6.99
CA PHE A 215 12.26 12.12 7.03
C PHE A 215 12.85 12.25 5.63
N SER A 216 14.06 12.78 5.52
CA SER A 216 14.83 12.78 4.27
C SER A 216 15.49 11.41 4.06
N ILE A 217 15.66 11.00 2.80
CA ILE A 217 16.49 9.84 2.48
C ILE A 217 17.95 10.28 2.52
N GLU A 218 18.78 9.56 3.24
CA GLU A 218 20.21 9.84 3.36
C GLU A 218 20.90 9.71 1.98
N GLU A 219 21.89 10.57 1.71
CA GLU A 219 22.43 10.78 0.36
C GLU A 219 23.02 9.51 -0.29
N ASN A 220 23.78 8.71 0.47
CA ASN A 220 24.33 7.46 -0.08
C ASN A 220 23.23 6.41 -0.31
N THR A 221 22.18 6.44 0.50
CA THR A 221 20.96 5.62 0.31
C THR A 221 20.17 6.07 -0.92
N LYS A 222 20.12 7.38 -1.17
CA LYS A 222 19.39 8.00 -2.27
C LYS A 222 20.05 7.74 -3.64
N LYS A 223 21.36 7.96 -3.71
CA LYS A 223 22.16 7.95 -4.96
C LYS A 223 21.91 6.76 -5.89
N PRO A 224 21.88 5.49 -5.41
CA PRO A 224 21.75 4.35 -6.32
C PRO A 224 20.30 4.10 -6.79
N ILE A 225 19.30 4.82 -6.31
CA ILE A 225 17.90 4.53 -6.63
C ILE A 225 17.63 4.65 -8.13
N ASP A 226 18.05 5.76 -8.75
CA ASP A 226 17.83 5.98 -10.19
C ASP A 226 18.58 4.95 -11.02
N GLU A 227 19.83 4.65 -10.66
CA GLU A 227 20.68 3.66 -11.37
C GLU A 227 20.09 2.25 -11.32
N LEU A 228 19.43 1.88 -10.21
CA LEU A 228 18.96 0.51 -9.94
C LEU A 228 17.44 0.35 -10.05
N ALA A 229 16.71 1.40 -10.39
CA ALA A 229 15.25 1.38 -10.52
C ALA A 229 14.75 0.25 -11.45
N TYR A 230 15.48 -0.05 -12.54
CA TYR A 230 15.14 -1.10 -13.47
C TYR A 230 15.02 -2.50 -12.83
N LEU A 231 15.67 -2.73 -11.70
CA LEU A 231 15.57 -4.00 -10.98
C LEU A 231 14.13 -4.29 -10.49
N LEU A 232 13.25 -3.27 -10.42
CA LEU A 232 11.85 -3.47 -10.10
C LEU A 232 11.12 -4.31 -11.14
N ASP A 233 11.57 -4.35 -12.39
CA ASP A 233 11.00 -5.22 -13.44
C ASP A 233 11.15 -6.71 -13.12
N SER A 234 12.15 -7.06 -12.32
CA SER A 234 12.37 -8.45 -11.88
C SER A 234 11.46 -8.88 -10.71
N ILE A 235 10.74 -7.93 -10.10
CA ILE A 235 9.84 -8.20 -8.98
C ILE A 235 8.50 -8.71 -9.50
N SER A 236 7.97 -9.77 -8.87
CA SER A 236 6.64 -10.27 -9.28
C SER A 236 5.58 -9.18 -9.14
N SER A 237 4.70 -9.08 -10.16
CA SER A 237 3.61 -8.10 -10.20
C SER A 237 2.66 -8.20 -8.99
N ALA A 238 2.53 -9.38 -8.38
CA ALA A 238 1.77 -9.57 -7.13
C ALA A 238 2.44 -8.87 -5.94
N ARG A 239 3.77 -8.95 -5.84
CA ARG A 239 4.52 -8.25 -4.79
C ARG A 239 4.52 -6.75 -5.00
N LEU A 240 4.65 -6.29 -6.25
CA LEU A 240 4.52 -4.86 -6.59
C LEU A 240 3.12 -4.34 -6.26
N PHE A 241 2.06 -5.14 -6.48
CA PHE A 241 0.71 -4.77 -6.04
C PHE A 241 0.62 -4.57 -4.53
N ASP A 242 1.15 -5.49 -3.74
CA ASP A 242 1.12 -5.38 -2.28
C ASP A 242 1.88 -4.14 -1.78
N GLU A 243 3.04 -3.83 -2.36
CA GLU A 243 3.77 -2.60 -2.02
C GLU A 243 3.04 -1.34 -2.51
N THR A 244 2.43 -1.38 -3.70
CA THR A 244 1.58 -0.28 -4.21
C THR A 244 0.46 0.06 -3.22
N ILE A 245 -0.22 -0.95 -2.70
CA ILE A 245 -1.27 -0.70 -1.69
C ILE A 245 -0.68 -0.06 -0.43
N LYS A 246 0.46 -0.54 0.07
CA LYS A 246 1.12 0.05 1.25
C LYS A 246 1.59 1.50 1.00
N LEU A 247 2.09 1.80 -0.20
CA LEU A 247 2.50 3.13 -0.63
C LEU A 247 1.31 4.11 -0.63
N MET A 248 0.20 3.69 -1.23
CA MET A 248 -0.96 4.56 -1.47
C MET A 248 -1.99 4.58 -0.32
N THR A 249 -1.93 3.63 0.62
CA THR A 249 -2.87 3.57 1.75
C THR A 249 -2.20 3.78 3.12
N GLY A 250 -1.09 4.49 3.13
CA GLY A 250 -0.36 4.85 4.35
C GLY A 250 -0.78 6.16 5.02
N GLY A 251 -1.72 6.92 4.43
CA GLY A 251 -2.12 8.25 4.89
C GLY A 251 -1.17 9.38 4.43
N HIS A 252 -0.32 9.09 3.43
CA HIS A 252 0.67 10.01 2.83
C HIS A 252 0.78 9.78 1.32
N ALA A 253 -0.33 9.43 0.65
CA ALA A 253 -0.35 9.04 -0.76
C ALA A 253 0.09 10.18 -1.68
N VAL A 254 -0.31 11.42 -1.40
CA VAL A 254 0.09 12.61 -2.18
C VAL A 254 1.61 12.73 -2.21
N LYS A 255 2.25 12.76 -1.03
CA LYS A 255 3.70 12.87 -0.92
C LYS A 255 4.41 11.67 -1.52
N THR A 256 3.88 10.47 -1.29
CA THR A 256 4.43 9.22 -1.83
C THR A 256 4.40 9.23 -3.36
N PHE A 257 3.29 9.64 -3.97
CA PHE A 257 3.14 9.70 -5.43
C PHE A 257 4.10 10.73 -6.06
N ALA A 258 4.23 11.91 -5.46
CA ALA A 258 5.19 12.91 -5.91
C ALA A 258 6.64 12.39 -5.84
N MET A 259 7.02 11.74 -4.74
CA MET A 259 8.36 11.14 -4.60
C MET A 259 8.58 9.99 -5.60
N LEU A 260 7.58 9.16 -5.87
CA LEU A 260 7.70 8.10 -6.89
C LEU A 260 7.98 8.68 -8.28
N GLN A 261 7.43 9.85 -8.60
CA GLN A 261 7.74 10.56 -9.85
C GLN A 261 9.14 11.18 -9.81
N GLU A 262 9.51 11.86 -8.73
CA GLU A 262 10.85 12.45 -8.54
C GLU A 262 11.97 11.42 -8.74
N PHE A 263 11.79 10.22 -8.20
CA PHE A 263 12.76 9.12 -8.28
C PHE A 263 12.53 8.17 -9.47
N GLN A 264 11.65 8.52 -10.40
CA GLN A 264 11.28 7.72 -11.57
C GLN A 264 10.77 6.29 -11.26
N LEU A 265 10.53 5.97 -10.00
CA LEU A 265 10.01 4.65 -9.57
C LEU A 265 8.53 4.45 -9.93
N GLY A 266 7.81 5.54 -10.20
CA GLY A 266 6.40 5.50 -10.58
C GLY A 266 6.15 4.77 -11.89
N THR A 267 7.10 4.79 -12.82
CA THR A 267 7.01 4.11 -14.12
C THR A 267 6.91 2.59 -14.00
N PHE A 268 7.50 1.99 -12.97
CA PHE A 268 7.42 0.56 -12.69
C PHE A 268 6.11 0.13 -12.03
N LEU A 269 5.30 1.09 -11.56
CA LEU A 269 4.05 0.83 -10.84
C LEU A 269 2.81 1.32 -11.59
N PHE A 270 2.91 2.47 -12.29
CA PHE A 270 1.79 3.23 -12.82
C PHE A 270 2.06 3.80 -14.22
N SER A 271 2.94 3.18 -15.04
CA SER A 271 3.30 3.71 -16.37
C SER A 271 2.07 4.14 -17.18
N PRO A 272 1.03 3.31 -17.33
CA PRO A 272 -0.14 3.70 -18.13
C PRO A 272 -0.82 4.97 -17.61
N THR A 273 -0.86 5.15 -16.29
CA THR A 273 -1.42 6.35 -15.67
C THR A 273 -0.53 7.57 -15.95
N LEU A 274 0.79 7.44 -15.75
CA LEU A 274 1.73 8.54 -15.94
C LEU A 274 1.80 8.99 -17.40
N GLU A 275 1.80 8.05 -18.33
CA GLU A 275 1.71 8.32 -19.78
C GLU A 275 0.40 9.03 -20.13
N ALA A 276 -0.73 8.52 -19.67
CA ALA A 276 -2.01 9.17 -19.92
C ALA A 276 -2.13 10.57 -19.27
N LEU A 277 -1.40 10.83 -18.18
CA LEU A 277 -1.39 12.14 -17.52
C LEU A 277 -0.49 13.15 -18.26
N SER A 278 0.54 12.71 -19.01
CA SER A 278 1.39 13.60 -19.80
C SER A 278 0.62 14.30 -20.93
N ASP A 279 -0.38 13.61 -21.49
CA ASP A 279 -1.21 14.08 -22.60
C ASP A 279 -2.63 14.49 -22.15
N ALA A 280 -2.92 14.38 -20.84
CA ALA A 280 -4.27 14.60 -20.31
C ALA A 280 -4.63 16.07 -20.17
N ASP A 281 -5.95 16.31 -20.16
CA ASP A 281 -6.51 17.58 -19.72
C ASP A 281 -6.26 17.81 -18.22
N ASN A 282 -6.24 19.09 -17.80
CA ASN A 282 -6.04 19.46 -16.39
C ASN A 282 -7.04 18.76 -15.45
N SER A 283 -8.23 18.38 -15.91
CA SER A 283 -9.23 17.72 -15.07
C SER A 283 -8.83 16.29 -14.69
N SER A 284 -8.14 15.57 -15.57
CA SER A 284 -7.67 14.20 -15.30
C SER A 284 -6.53 14.18 -14.28
N THR A 285 -5.57 15.10 -14.41
CA THR A 285 -4.48 15.26 -13.43
C THR A 285 -5.03 15.63 -12.05
N LYS A 286 -5.89 16.65 -12.02
CA LYS A 286 -6.53 17.10 -10.79
C LYS A 286 -7.41 16.02 -10.14
N LEU A 287 -8.05 15.15 -10.92
CA LEU A 287 -8.83 14.04 -10.37
C LEU A 287 -7.94 13.05 -9.61
N VAL A 288 -6.78 12.69 -10.17
CA VAL A 288 -5.81 11.80 -9.51
C VAL A 288 -5.29 12.45 -8.22
N GLU A 289 -4.89 13.72 -8.27
CA GLU A 289 -4.45 14.47 -7.09
C GLU A 289 -5.50 14.48 -5.98
N LEU A 290 -6.72 14.88 -6.30
CA LEU A 290 -7.85 14.90 -5.35
C LEU A 290 -8.15 13.51 -4.78
N ALA A 291 -8.04 12.46 -5.59
CA ALA A 291 -8.25 11.08 -5.11
C ALA A 291 -7.20 10.68 -4.08
N LEU A 292 -5.94 11.06 -4.28
CA LEU A 292 -4.86 10.83 -3.31
C LEU A 292 -5.05 11.67 -2.04
N GLU A 293 -5.41 12.95 -2.17
CA GLU A 293 -5.72 13.83 -1.02
C GLU A 293 -6.88 13.30 -0.17
N LYS A 294 -8.00 12.92 -0.82
CA LYS A 294 -9.16 12.34 -0.11
C LYS A 294 -8.82 10.96 0.50
N THR A 295 -7.91 10.21 -0.13
CA THR A 295 -7.40 8.96 0.44
C THR A 295 -6.65 9.24 1.73
N ASP A 296 -5.71 10.17 1.73
CA ASP A 296 -4.94 10.58 2.92
C ASP A 296 -5.86 11.12 4.02
N GLN A 297 -6.79 12.01 3.67
CA GLN A 297 -7.76 12.54 4.63
C GLN A 297 -8.57 11.43 5.30
N ARG A 298 -9.14 10.50 4.53
CA ARG A 298 -9.94 9.38 5.08
C ARG A 298 -9.13 8.50 6.02
N LEU A 299 -7.89 8.15 5.63
CA LEU A 299 -7.02 7.30 6.45
C LEU A 299 -6.60 7.99 7.74
N ASN A 300 -6.31 9.28 7.69
CA ASN A 300 -5.99 10.09 8.88
C ASN A 300 -7.21 10.26 9.82
N GLU A 301 -8.43 10.18 9.29
CA GLU A 301 -9.69 10.10 10.06
C GLU A 301 -10.04 8.66 10.50
N ASN A 302 -9.14 7.69 10.38
CA ASN A 302 -9.35 6.26 10.65
C ASN A 302 -10.48 5.61 9.83
N LYS A 303 -10.77 6.15 8.64
CA LYS A 303 -11.73 5.58 7.68
C LYS A 303 -10.99 4.73 6.65
N SER A 304 -11.57 3.60 6.26
CA SER A 304 -10.98 2.72 5.26
C SER A 304 -11.11 3.28 3.84
N VAL A 305 -10.13 2.96 3.01
CA VAL A 305 -10.16 3.16 1.55
C VAL A 305 -10.02 1.80 0.87
N THR A 306 -10.80 1.57 -0.18
CA THR A 306 -10.71 0.32 -0.93
C THR A 306 -9.74 0.45 -2.11
N PRO A 307 -8.91 -0.56 -2.39
CA PRO A 307 -8.05 -0.55 -3.58
C PRO A 307 -8.80 -0.29 -4.88
N SER A 308 -10.04 -0.78 -4.99
CA SER A 308 -10.89 -0.56 -6.17
C SER A 308 -11.17 0.91 -6.45
N PHE A 309 -11.37 1.73 -5.41
CA PHE A 309 -11.61 3.16 -5.56
C PHE A 309 -10.33 3.87 -6.01
N LEU A 310 -9.21 3.52 -5.39
CA LEU A 310 -7.90 4.07 -5.76
C LEU A 310 -7.58 3.79 -7.23
N PHE A 311 -7.70 2.52 -7.67
CA PHE A 311 -7.46 2.16 -9.06
C PHE A 311 -8.52 2.74 -10.01
N ALA A 312 -9.75 2.96 -9.56
CA ALA A 312 -10.74 3.66 -10.37
C ALA A 312 -10.31 5.10 -10.68
N ALA A 313 -9.65 5.78 -9.73
CA ALA A 313 -9.15 7.12 -9.92
C ALA A 313 -7.84 7.14 -10.73
N LEU A 314 -6.86 6.31 -10.37
CA LEU A 314 -5.57 6.26 -11.05
C LEU A 314 -5.70 5.88 -12.52
N LEU A 315 -6.56 4.91 -12.86
CA LEU A 315 -6.75 4.44 -14.24
C LEU A 315 -7.81 5.22 -15.02
N TRP A 316 -8.44 6.23 -14.41
CA TRP A 316 -9.45 7.06 -15.08
C TRP A 316 -8.92 7.81 -16.30
N PRO A 317 -7.72 8.41 -16.28
CA PRO A 317 -7.12 9.04 -17.45
C PRO A 317 -6.97 8.07 -18.63
N VAL A 318 -6.41 6.88 -18.39
CA VAL A 318 -6.23 5.81 -19.38
C VAL A 318 -7.57 5.38 -19.98
N PHE A 319 -8.57 5.16 -19.11
CA PHE A 319 -9.92 4.81 -19.53
C PHE A 319 -10.56 5.91 -20.39
N LYS A 320 -10.45 7.19 -20.00
CA LYS A 320 -11.00 8.34 -20.75
C LYS A 320 -10.38 8.46 -22.13
N MET A 321 -9.06 8.37 -22.22
CA MET A 321 -8.30 8.44 -23.47
C MET A 321 -8.81 7.38 -24.46
N HIS A 322 -8.74 6.12 -24.08
CA HIS A 322 -9.18 5.02 -24.94
C HIS A 322 -10.69 5.03 -25.23
N LEU A 323 -11.52 5.55 -24.32
CA LEU A 323 -12.96 5.71 -24.54
C LEU A 323 -13.24 6.78 -25.62
N ALA A 324 -12.46 7.85 -25.66
CA ALA A 324 -12.55 8.87 -26.69
C ALA A 324 -12.17 8.28 -28.06
N GLU A 325 -11.06 7.57 -28.15
CA GLU A 325 -10.62 6.85 -29.36
C GLU A 325 -11.67 5.85 -29.87
N SER A 326 -12.18 5.01 -28.96
CA SER A 326 -13.22 4.02 -29.28
C SER A 326 -14.50 4.66 -29.85
N LYS A 327 -14.88 5.84 -29.36
CA LYS A 327 -16.02 6.60 -29.88
C LYS A 327 -15.71 7.22 -31.25
N ASN A 328 -14.50 7.74 -31.47
CA ASN A 328 -14.07 8.29 -32.75
C ASN A 328 -14.04 7.22 -33.84
N LEU A 329 -13.73 5.97 -33.46
CA LEU A 329 -13.83 4.79 -34.33
C LEU A 329 -15.28 4.32 -34.59
N GLY A 330 -16.30 5.02 -34.08
CA GLY A 330 -17.71 4.72 -34.31
C GLY A 330 -18.27 3.53 -33.52
N LEU A 331 -17.57 3.06 -32.47
CA LEU A 331 -18.07 1.96 -31.63
C LEU A 331 -19.33 2.38 -30.88
N VAL A 332 -20.32 1.48 -30.81
CA VAL A 332 -21.50 1.71 -29.99
C VAL A 332 -21.13 1.91 -28.51
N PRO A 333 -21.87 2.76 -27.78
CA PRO A 333 -21.43 3.20 -26.42
C PRO A 333 -21.13 2.08 -25.44
N GLN A 334 -21.90 0.99 -25.50
CA GLN A 334 -21.69 -0.16 -24.61
C GLN A 334 -20.37 -0.87 -24.91
N LEU A 335 -20.08 -1.11 -26.18
CA LEU A 335 -18.86 -1.78 -26.62
C LEU A 335 -17.62 -0.90 -26.38
N ALA A 336 -17.73 0.41 -26.68
CA ALA A 336 -16.69 1.39 -26.40
C ALA A 336 -16.33 1.38 -24.92
N PHE A 337 -17.32 1.40 -24.02
CA PHE A 337 -17.10 1.31 -22.57
C PHE A 337 -16.38 0.01 -22.17
N GLU A 338 -16.90 -1.15 -22.59
CA GLU A 338 -16.33 -2.46 -22.18
C GLU A 338 -14.89 -2.64 -22.68
N LYS A 339 -14.61 -2.25 -23.93
CA LYS A 339 -13.25 -2.28 -24.49
C LYS A 339 -12.31 -1.35 -23.74
N SER A 340 -12.72 -0.11 -23.48
CA SER A 340 -11.87 0.88 -22.82
C SER A 340 -11.61 0.52 -21.35
N ALA A 341 -12.61 0.00 -20.65
CA ALA A 341 -12.43 -0.46 -19.28
C ALA A 341 -11.52 -1.70 -19.20
N GLN A 342 -11.62 -2.60 -20.19
CA GLN A 342 -10.74 -3.76 -20.25
C GLN A 342 -9.30 -3.34 -20.59
N PHE A 343 -9.14 -2.44 -21.57
CA PHE A 343 -7.85 -1.90 -21.97
C PHE A 343 -7.10 -1.28 -20.78
N ALA A 344 -7.70 -0.29 -20.11
CA ALA A 344 -7.08 0.39 -18.98
C ALA A 344 -6.64 -0.56 -17.85
N ILE A 345 -7.41 -1.62 -17.61
CA ILE A 345 -7.04 -2.64 -16.61
C ILE A 345 -5.92 -3.53 -17.13
N ASN A 346 -5.95 -3.97 -18.38
CA ASN A 346 -4.92 -4.85 -18.94
C ASN A 346 -3.55 -4.17 -18.99
N GLU A 347 -3.50 -2.90 -19.40
CA GLU A 347 -2.26 -2.12 -19.37
C GLU A 347 -1.65 -2.11 -17.96
N GLN A 348 -2.47 -1.83 -16.95
CA GLN A 348 -1.98 -1.81 -15.56
C GLN A 348 -1.55 -3.20 -15.05
N LEU A 349 -2.19 -4.27 -15.52
CA LEU A 349 -1.84 -5.64 -15.10
C LEU A 349 -0.42 -6.05 -15.55
N GLY A 350 0.14 -5.40 -16.55
CA GLY A 350 1.54 -5.57 -16.96
C GLY A 350 2.53 -5.14 -15.85
N TYR A 351 2.15 -4.20 -15.01
CA TYR A 351 2.99 -3.64 -13.94
C TYR A 351 2.63 -4.20 -12.57
N THR A 352 1.36 -4.22 -12.22
CA THR A 352 0.88 -4.68 -10.90
C THR A 352 -0.31 -5.63 -11.05
N ALA A 353 -0.22 -6.82 -10.43
CA ALA A 353 -1.25 -7.85 -10.49
C ALA A 353 -2.47 -7.49 -9.61
N ILE A 354 -3.33 -6.63 -10.13
CA ILE A 354 -4.56 -6.25 -9.40
C ILE A 354 -5.50 -7.45 -9.29
N PRO A 355 -5.84 -7.94 -8.07
CA PRO A 355 -6.76 -9.05 -7.90
C PRO A 355 -8.13 -8.80 -8.54
N ARG A 356 -8.70 -9.82 -9.18
CA ARG A 356 -9.97 -9.74 -9.93
C ARG A 356 -11.12 -9.07 -9.17
N ARG A 357 -11.20 -9.32 -7.85
CA ARG A 357 -12.21 -8.67 -6.98
C ARG A 357 -12.13 -7.14 -7.01
N PHE A 358 -10.95 -6.56 -7.18
CA PHE A 358 -10.76 -5.11 -7.24
C PHE A 358 -11.01 -4.58 -8.66
N THR A 359 -10.53 -5.27 -9.71
CA THR A 359 -10.77 -4.84 -11.09
C THR A 359 -12.25 -4.87 -11.46
N LEU A 360 -13.01 -5.87 -11.00
CA LEU A 360 -14.46 -5.92 -11.19
C LEU A 360 -15.17 -4.74 -10.51
N ALA A 361 -14.78 -4.41 -9.28
CA ALA A 361 -15.37 -3.29 -8.55
C ALA A 361 -14.97 -1.93 -9.17
N THR A 362 -13.75 -1.78 -9.68
CA THR A 362 -13.29 -0.62 -10.45
C THR A 362 -14.17 -0.39 -11.69
N LYS A 363 -14.37 -1.44 -12.51
CA LYS A 363 -15.27 -1.37 -13.69
C LYS A 363 -16.70 -1.01 -13.31
N GLU A 364 -17.19 -1.52 -12.20
CA GLU A 364 -18.53 -1.22 -11.71
C GLU A 364 -18.67 0.26 -11.31
N ILE A 365 -17.68 0.83 -10.61
CA ILE A 365 -17.64 2.27 -10.30
C ILE A 365 -17.73 3.11 -11.57
N TRP A 366 -16.95 2.78 -12.62
CA TRP A 366 -16.98 3.47 -13.90
C TRP A 366 -18.33 3.29 -14.63
N LYS A 367 -18.88 2.08 -14.66
CA LYS A 367 -20.17 1.76 -15.29
C LYS A 367 -21.32 2.55 -14.65
N LEU A 368 -21.28 2.73 -13.35
CA LEU A 368 -22.29 3.51 -12.63
C LEU A 368 -22.26 5.00 -12.99
N GLN A 369 -21.15 5.56 -13.49
CA GLN A 369 -21.06 6.97 -13.88
C GLN A 369 -22.11 7.34 -14.96
N SER A 370 -22.27 6.49 -15.98
CA SER A 370 -23.28 6.71 -17.02
C SER A 370 -24.72 6.63 -16.49
N LYS A 371 -24.97 5.72 -15.55
CA LYS A 371 -26.28 5.57 -14.89
C LYS A 371 -26.58 6.73 -13.95
N LEU A 372 -25.60 7.22 -13.19
CA LEU A 372 -25.71 8.43 -12.37
C LEU A 372 -26.08 9.64 -13.23
N ALA A 373 -25.47 9.78 -14.41
CA ALA A 373 -25.77 10.86 -15.35
C ALA A 373 -27.19 10.76 -15.95
N SER A 374 -27.71 9.56 -16.19
CA SER A 374 -29.03 9.34 -16.78
C SER A 374 -30.16 9.89 -15.92
N ARG A 375 -30.14 9.69 -14.62
CA ARG A 375 -31.16 10.11 -13.64
C ARG A 375 -32.61 9.79 -14.07
N SER A 376 -32.85 8.76 -14.91
CA SER A 376 -34.20 8.23 -15.16
C SER A 376 -34.67 7.47 -13.92
N LYS A 377 -36.01 7.31 -13.73
CA LYS A 377 -36.57 6.58 -12.58
C LYS A 377 -35.91 5.20 -12.42
N LYS A 378 -35.88 4.40 -13.49
CA LYS A 378 -35.24 3.08 -13.52
C LYS A 378 -33.72 3.15 -13.20
N SER A 379 -33.01 4.15 -13.72
CA SER A 379 -31.57 4.35 -13.48
C SER A 379 -31.31 4.69 -12.01
N ILE A 380 -32.12 5.59 -11.44
CA ILE A 380 -32.01 6.00 -10.03
C ILE A 380 -32.21 4.80 -9.10
N GLU A 381 -33.27 4.02 -9.30
CA GLU A 381 -33.56 2.81 -8.51
C GLU A 381 -32.41 1.79 -8.61
N THR A 382 -31.93 1.54 -9.84
CA THR A 382 -30.80 0.61 -10.06
C THR A 382 -29.51 1.07 -9.40
N VAL A 383 -29.20 2.37 -9.46
CA VAL A 383 -27.95 2.92 -8.91
C VAL A 383 -28.03 3.01 -7.40
N PHE A 384 -29.16 3.49 -6.86
CA PHE A 384 -29.31 3.71 -5.42
C PHE A 384 -29.35 2.42 -4.61
N SER A 385 -29.86 1.32 -5.19
CA SER A 385 -29.84 -0.02 -4.57
C SER A 385 -28.54 -0.77 -4.76
N ASN A 386 -27.59 -0.24 -5.54
CA ASN A 386 -26.34 -0.92 -5.81
C ASN A 386 -25.37 -0.82 -4.63
N SER A 387 -24.74 -1.92 -4.24
CA SER A 387 -23.75 -1.97 -3.13
C SER A 387 -22.55 -1.05 -3.35
N ARG A 388 -22.24 -0.68 -4.60
CA ARG A 388 -21.17 0.25 -4.99
C ARG A 388 -21.63 1.68 -5.16
N PHE A 389 -22.91 1.97 -4.88
CA PHE A 389 -23.45 3.33 -5.04
C PHE A 389 -22.60 4.39 -4.34
N ARG A 390 -22.25 4.15 -3.09
CA ARG A 390 -21.43 5.11 -2.32
C ARG A 390 -20.10 5.41 -3.00
N ALA A 391 -19.36 4.38 -3.42
CA ALA A 391 -18.08 4.55 -4.11
C ALA A 391 -18.26 5.27 -5.46
N ALA A 392 -19.31 4.94 -6.22
CA ALA A 392 -19.59 5.59 -7.50
C ALA A 392 -20.02 7.06 -7.33
N TYR A 393 -20.73 7.37 -6.27
CA TYR A 393 -21.10 8.74 -5.91
C TYR A 393 -19.88 9.56 -5.45
N ASP A 394 -19.04 9.02 -4.57
CA ASP A 394 -17.81 9.68 -4.14
C ASP A 394 -16.89 9.93 -5.35
N PHE A 395 -16.83 8.98 -6.29
CA PHE A 395 -16.09 9.14 -7.55
C PHE A 395 -16.69 10.23 -8.47
N LEU A 396 -18.02 10.32 -8.53
CA LEU A 396 -18.72 11.40 -9.26
C LEU A 396 -18.37 12.78 -8.69
N LEU A 397 -18.33 12.91 -7.36
CA LEU A 397 -17.94 14.15 -6.70
C LEU A 397 -16.50 14.54 -7.03
N LEU A 398 -15.56 13.57 -7.05
CA LEU A 398 -14.18 13.84 -7.48
C LEU A 398 -14.10 14.35 -8.90
N ARG A 399 -14.86 13.77 -9.83
CA ARG A 399 -14.94 14.21 -11.23
C ARG A 399 -15.47 15.65 -11.34
N GLU A 400 -16.50 16.01 -10.56
CA GLU A 400 -17.05 17.38 -10.55
C GLU A 400 -16.08 18.37 -9.93
N GLU A 401 -15.41 17.99 -8.81
CA GLU A 401 -14.42 18.81 -8.11
C GLU A 401 -13.13 18.99 -8.95
N SER A 402 -12.78 18.00 -9.79
CA SER A 402 -11.64 18.09 -10.71
C SER A 402 -11.87 19.03 -11.90
N GLY A 403 -13.09 19.50 -12.09
CA GLY A 403 -13.47 20.43 -13.17
C GLY A 403 -14.15 19.77 -14.37
N GLU A 404 -14.52 18.48 -14.31
CA GLU A 404 -15.37 17.90 -15.35
C GLU A 404 -16.75 18.55 -15.34
N GLU A 405 -17.24 18.98 -16.52
CA GLU A 405 -18.52 19.67 -16.66
C GLU A 405 -19.71 18.70 -16.51
N LEU A 406 -20.09 18.40 -15.28
CA LEU A 406 -21.16 17.45 -14.93
C LEU A 406 -22.52 18.13 -14.65
N LYS A 407 -22.63 19.43 -14.85
CA LYS A 407 -23.90 20.21 -14.77
C LYS A 407 -24.64 20.03 -13.44
N GLY A 408 -23.90 20.10 -12.31
CA GLY A 408 -24.45 20.01 -10.97
C GLY A 408 -25.00 18.62 -10.62
N LEU A 409 -24.43 17.58 -11.21
CA LEU A 409 -24.86 16.19 -11.02
C LEU A 409 -24.56 15.72 -9.60
N GLY A 410 -23.38 16.07 -9.06
CA GLY A 410 -22.98 15.76 -7.70
C GLY A 410 -23.93 16.40 -6.67
N GLN A 411 -24.20 17.69 -6.79
CA GLN A 411 -25.15 18.40 -5.93
C GLN A 411 -26.56 17.77 -5.96
N TRP A 412 -27.00 17.34 -7.16
CA TRP A 412 -28.30 16.68 -7.27
C TRP A 412 -28.33 15.34 -6.51
N TRP A 413 -27.27 14.53 -6.62
CA TRP A 413 -27.18 13.24 -5.91
C TRP A 413 -27.00 13.42 -4.40
N THR A 414 -26.28 14.45 -3.96
CA THR A 414 -26.19 14.83 -2.52
C THR A 414 -27.56 15.11 -1.97
N LYS A 415 -28.30 16.03 -2.62
CA LYS A 415 -29.68 16.37 -2.21
C LYS A 415 -30.61 15.15 -2.24
N PHE A 416 -30.45 14.28 -3.22
CA PHE A 416 -31.28 13.06 -3.33
C PHE A 416 -31.03 12.10 -2.17
N GLN A 417 -29.78 11.93 -1.74
CA GLN A 417 -29.42 11.07 -0.60
C GLN A 417 -29.94 11.61 0.74
N GLU A 418 -29.85 12.92 0.94
CA GLU A 418 -30.27 13.61 2.16
C GLU A 418 -31.79 13.76 2.26
N SER A 419 -32.52 13.68 1.14
CA SER A 419 -33.96 13.83 1.07
C SER A 419 -34.70 12.61 1.59
N ASN A 420 -35.88 12.86 2.20
CA ASN A 420 -36.85 11.82 2.54
C ASN A 420 -37.58 11.26 1.31
N GLU A 421 -38.37 10.20 1.46
CA GLU A 421 -39.04 9.53 0.35
C GLU A 421 -39.98 10.43 -0.46
N PRO A 422 -40.83 11.29 0.14
CA PRO A 422 -41.67 12.24 -0.60
C PRO A 422 -40.86 13.24 -1.44
N GLU A 423 -39.77 13.74 -0.89
CA GLU A 423 -38.87 14.68 -1.57
C GLU A 423 -38.13 14.04 -2.73
N ARG A 424 -37.63 12.79 -2.56
CA ARG A 424 -37.05 12.00 -3.64
C ARG A 424 -38.02 11.83 -4.81
N LYS A 425 -39.28 11.52 -4.53
CA LYS A 425 -40.32 11.43 -5.56
C LYS A 425 -40.51 12.77 -6.30
N LYS A 426 -40.51 13.91 -5.58
CA LYS A 426 -40.58 15.25 -6.20
C LYS A 426 -39.36 15.54 -7.09
N LEU A 427 -38.13 15.20 -6.65
CA LEU A 427 -36.90 15.38 -7.44
C LEU A 427 -36.92 14.59 -8.75
N ILE A 428 -37.46 13.36 -8.74
CA ILE A 428 -37.60 12.51 -9.93
C ILE A 428 -38.64 13.13 -10.88
N LEU A 429 -39.79 13.55 -10.38
CA LEU A 429 -40.91 14.08 -11.17
C LEU A 429 -40.56 15.44 -11.79
N SER A 430 -39.93 16.35 -11.09
CA SER A 430 -39.54 17.67 -11.57
C SER A 430 -38.69 17.60 -12.84
N ARG A 431 -37.84 16.58 -12.94
CA ARG A 431 -37.00 16.37 -14.11
C ARG A 431 -37.74 15.79 -15.32
N SER A 432 -38.70 14.90 -15.07
CA SER A 432 -39.51 14.33 -16.16
C SER A 432 -40.32 15.42 -16.87
N LYS A 433 -40.83 16.41 -16.10
CA LYS A 433 -41.53 17.58 -16.63
C LYS A 433 -40.62 18.50 -17.46
N LYS A 434 -39.36 18.78 -17.01
CA LYS A 434 -38.37 19.54 -17.78
C LYS A 434 -38.05 18.85 -19.11
N LYS A 435 -37.82 17.53 -19.11
CA LYS A 435 -37.49 16.77 -20.33
C LYS A 435 -38.64 16.79 -21.35
N LYS A 436 -39.90 16.68 -20.92
CA LYS A 436 -41.08 16.80 -21.77
C LYS A 436 -41.22 18.22 -22.38
N ARG A 437 -40.96 19.28 -21.59
CA ARG A 437 -40.99 20.67 -22.08
C ARG A 437 -39.95 20.95 -23.17
N PHE A 438 -38.76 20.43 -23.05
CA PHE A 438 -37.69 20.57 -24.07
C PHE A 438 -37.96 19.72 -25.32
N ALA A 439 -38.56 18.53 -25.18
CA ALA A 439 -38.92 17.68 -26.30
C ALA A 439 -40.06 18.33 -27.14
N ASN A 440 -41.03 18.96 -26.49
CA ASN A 440 -42.13 19.66 -27.17
C ASN A 440 -41.69 20.97 -27.86
N LYS A 441 -40.63 21.65 -27.36
CA LYS A 441 -40.05 22.83 -28.04
C LYS A 441 -39.24 22.48 -29.29
N ARG A 442 -38.86 21.22 -29.50
CA ARG A 442 -38.10 20.76 -30.69
C ARG A 442 -38.93 20.14 -31.79
N LYS A 443 -40.27 20.08 -31.65
CA LYS A 443 -41.15 19.71 -32.78
C LYS A 443 -41.34 20.95 -33.68
N PRO A 444 -40.92 20.92 -34.96
CA PRO A 444 -41.23 22.00 -35.88
C PRO A 444 -42.76 22.10 -36.05
N SER A 445 -43.28 23.31 -36.00
CA SER A 445 -44.68 23.57 -36.37
C SER A 445 -44.79 23.34 -37.88
N ASN A 446 -45.38 22.22 -38.28
CA ASN A 446 -45.86 22.06 -39.64
C ASN A 446 -46.98 23.07 -39.83
N HIS A 447 -46.69 24.23 -40.36
CA HIS A 447 -47.69 25.08 -41.00
C HIS A 447 -47.86 24.56 -42.43
N ASN A 448 -48.91 23.75 -42.64
CA ASN A 448 -49.49 23.53 -43.93
C ASN A 448 -50.09 24.86 -44.39
N HIS A 449 -49.44 25.52 -45.32
CA HIS A 449 -50.13 26.44 -46.22
C HIS A 449 -50.71 25.62 -47.36
N LEU A 450 -51.99 25.22 -47.20
CA LEU A 450 -52.93 25.02 -48.32
C LEU A 450 -53.46 26.38 -48.66
N GLY A 451 -53.31 26.80 -49.92
CA GLY A 451 -53.85 28.00 -50.42
C GLY A 451 -53.64 28.11 -51.93
N ASN A 452 -54.62 27.67 -52.69
CA ASN A 452 -54.99 27.99 -54.06
C ASN A 452 -53.93 28.09 -55.16
#